data_3abe26d121d889b054c80e748f21042b
#
_entry.id   3abe26d121d889b054c80e748f21042b
#
_cell.length_a   1.000
_cell.length_b   1.000
_cell.length_c   1.000
_cell.angle_alpha   90.00
_cell.angle_beta   90.00
_cell.angle_gamma   90.00
#
_symmetry.space_group_name_H-M   'P 1'
#
loop_
_entity.id
_entity.type
_entity.pdbx_description
1 polymer ?
#
loop_
_entity_poly.entity_id
_entity_poly.type
_entity_poly.pdbx_seq_one_letter_code
_entity_poly.pdbx_strand_id
1 'polypeptide(L)'
;MAILEVNNLKKIYTTRFGGAKVQALANVSFTVEEGEFAAIMGESGSGKTTLLNILAALDKPTSGEVKLRGKSLTELKDSELAGFRRENLGFVFQDFNLLDNFNLQDNIFLPLVLAGKKYPEMRQKLLPLAKGLGIEDLLRKYPYEVSGGQKQRAAVARALITEPELVLADEPTGALDSRAADELLDLFERIHESGQTILMVTHSVKAASRASRVLFIKDGEVFHQLYRGTHTSDEMFQKISDTLTVLTTGGERG
;
A
#
# COMPACT_ATOMS: atom_id res chain seq x y z
N MET A 1 14.85 -8.55 9.28
CA MET A 1 14.41 -9.88 8.73
C MET A 1 13.33 -9.61 7.69
N ALA A 2 13.45 -10.22 6.49
CA ALA A 2 12.45 -9.96 5.44
C ALA A 2 11.06 -10.42 5.91
N ILE A 3 10.10 -9.50 5.90
CA ILE A 3 8.69 -9.78 6.21
C ILE A 3 7.92 -10.16 4.96
N LEU A 4 8.24 -9.49 3.82
CA LEU A 4 7.68 -9.78 2.50
C LEU A 4 8.80 -10.23 1.57
N GLU A 5 8.58 -11.37 0.90
CA GLU A 5 9.47 -11.89 -0.13
C GLU A 5 8.67 -12.08 -1.42
N VAL A 6 9.16 -11.51 -2.50
CA VAL A 6 8.59 -11.62 -3.85
C VAL A 6 9.66 -12.23 -4.75
N ASN A 7 9.39 -13.41 -5.31
CA ASN A 7 10.36 -14.19 -6.04
C ASN A 7 9.87 -14.52 -7.45
N ASN A 8 10.55 -14.00 -8.48
CA ASN A 8 10.31 -14.27 -9.90
C ASN A 8 8.83 -14.15 -10.30
N LEU A 9 8.15 -13.13 -9.78
CA LEU A 9 6.73 -12.96 -9.95
C LEU A 9 6.38 -12.57 -11.38
N LYS A 10 5.50 -13.34 -12.00
CA LYS A 10 5.03 -13.14 -13.37
C LYS A 10 3.52 -13.09 -13.40
N LYS A 11 2.96 -12.19 -14.21
CA LYS A 11 1.52 -12.14 -14.46
C LYS A 11 1.24 -11.89 -15.94
N ILE A 12 0.46 -12.79 -16.52
CA ILE A 12 -0.05 -12.69 -17.89
C ILE A 12 -1.57 -12.75 -17.84
N TYR A 13 -2.23 -11.74 -18.35
CA TYR A 13 -3.67 -11.75 -18.58
C TYR A 13 -3.97 -12.29 -19.98
N THR A 14 -4.96 -13.16 -20.08
CA THR A 14 -5.44 -13.70 -21.36
C THR A 14 -6.91 -13.30 -21.50
N THR A 15 -7.28 -12.72 -22.65
CA THR A 15 -8.68 -12.37 -22.91
C THR A 15 -9.54 -13.63 -23.09
N ARG A 16 -10.83 -13.59 -22.70
CA ARG A 16 -11.76 -14.73 -22.64
C ARG A 16 -11.93 -15.51 -23.96
N PHE A 17 -11.54 -14.96 -25.09
CA PHE A 17 -11.76 -15.57 -26.43
C PHE A 17 -10.45 -15.92 -27.16
N GLY A 18 -9.37 -16.24 -26.45
CA GLY A 18 -8.11 -16.63 -27.07
C GLY A 18 -7.36 -15.49 -27.76
N GLY A 19 -7.68 -14.24 -27.40
CA GLY A 19 -7.07 -13.03 -27.93
C GLY A 19 -5.67 -12.74 -27.36
N ALA A 20 -5.20 -11.53 -27.59
CA ALA A 20 -3.85 -11.10 -27.20
C ALA A 20 -3.56 -11.37 -25.72
N LYS A 21 -2.39 -11.92 -25.44
CA LYS A 21 -1.84 -12.06 -24.10
C LYS A 21 -1.19 -10.73 -23.71
N VAL A 22 -1.55 -10.18 -22.55
CA VAL A 22 -0.94 -8.98 -21.99
C VAL A 22 -0.09 -9.39 -20.79
N GLN A 23 1.21 -9.24 -20.89
CA GLN A 23 2.14 -9.46 -19.79
C GLN A 23 2.19 -8.20 -18.92
N ALA A 24 1.60 -8.29 -17.73
CA ALA A 24 1.59 -7.18 -16.78
C ALA A 24 2.81 -7.18 -15.85
N LEU A 25 3.31 -8.37 -15.49
CA LEU A 25 4.57 -8.56 -14.77
C LEU A 25 5.41 -9.59 -15.50
N ALA A 26 6.68 -9.28 -15.73
CA ALA A 26 7.63 -10.13 -16.46
C ALA A 26 8.46 -10.99 -15.49
N ASN A 27 9.13 -10.34 -14.55
CA ASN A 27 9.97 -10.98 -13.53
C ASN A 27 10.22 -10.01 -12.39
N VAL A 28 9.30 -9.97 -11.41
CA VAL A 28 9.45 -9.07 -10.26
C VAL A 28 10.03 -9.86 -9.08
N SER A 29 11.17 -9.38 -8.56
CA SER A 29 11.79 -9.95 -7.37
C SER A 29 12.29 -8.84 -6.45
N PHE A 30 11.86 -8.86 -5.19
CA PHE A 30 12.34 -7.97 -4.12
C PHE A 30 11.90 -8.50 -2.76
N THR A 31 12.48 -7.95 -1.72
CA THR A 31 12.07 -8.21 -0.33
C THR A 31 11.68 -6.89 0.34
N VAL A 32 10.90 -6.94 1.42
CA VAL A 32 10.68 -5.82 2.33
C VAL A 32 11.04 -6.29 3.73
N GLU A 33 11.87 -5.51 4.42
CA GLU A 33 12.26 -5.82 5.79
C GLU A 33 11.18 -5.41 6.79
N GLU A 34 11.15 -6.08 7.95
CA GLU A 34 10.26 -5.70 9.04
C GLU A 34 10.54 -4.27 9.50
N GLY A 35 9.50 -3.45 9.65
CA GLY A 35 9.62 -2.04 9.99
C GLY A 35 10.11 -1.15 8.82
N GLU A 36 10.24 -1.67 7.60
CA GLU A 36 10.65 -0.86 6.44
C GLU A 36 9.47 -0.07 5.87
N PHE A 37 9.71 1.18 5.46
CA PHE A 37 8.82 1.93 4.59
C PHE A 37 9.40 1.93 3.17
N ALA A 38 8.87 1.10 2.30
CA ALA A 38 9.25 1.01 0.90
C ALA A 38 8.20 1.65 -0.01
N ALA A 39 8.65 2.31 -1.08
CA ALA A 39 7.79 2.83 -2.15
C ALA A 39 8.07 2.12 -3.47
N ILE A 40 7.04 1.87 -4.26
CA ILE A 40 7.12 1.36 -5.63
C ILE A 40 6.68 2.46 -6.57
N MET A 41 7.56 2.85 -7.48
CA MET A 41 7.31 3.84 -8.52
C MET A 41 7.44 3.23 -9.92
N GLY A 42 6.82 3.88 -10.90
CA GLY A 42 6.90 3.49 -12.31
C GLY A 42 5.85 4.20 -13.14
N GLU A 43 5.97 4.14 -14.46
CA GLU A 43 5.03 4.73 -15.40
C GLU A 43 3.63 4.08 -15.32
N SER A 44 2.63 4.73 -15.91
CA SER A 44 1.31 4.11 -16.07
C SER A 44 1.43 2.84 -16.91
N GLY A 45 0.77 1.77 -16.47
CA GLY A 45 0.86 0.47 -17.16
C GLY A 45 2.09 -0.38 -16.84
N SER A 46 3.03 0.07 -16.00
CA SER A 46 4.24 -0.72 -15.63
C SER A 46 3.97 -1.96 -14.76
N GLY A 47 2.71 -2.21 -14.37
CA GLY A 47 2.31 -3.38 -13.59
C GLY A 47 2.14 -3.14 -12.08
N LYS A 48 2.26 -1.90 -11.57
CA LYS A 48 2.17 -1.57 -10.13
C LYS A 48 0.87 -2.05 -9.48
N THR A 49 -0.27 -1.72 -10.06
CA THR A 49 -1.59 -2.15 -9.54
C THR A 49 -1.75 -3.67 -9.60
N THR A 50 -1.24 -4.32 -10.66
CA THR A 50 -1.22 -5.79 -10.75
C THR A 50 -0.38 -6.39 -9.63
N LEU A 51 0.82 -5.84 -9.40
CA LEU A 51 1.69 -6.28 -8.31
C LEU A 51 0.98 -6.11 -6.97
N LEU A 52 0.43 -4.93 -6.70
CA LEU A 52 -0.27 -4.65 -5.45
C LEU A 52 -1.44 -5.63 -5.22
N ASN A 53 -2.24 -5.92 -6.27
CA ASN A 53 -3.34 -6.89 -6.17
C ASN A 53 -2.87 -8.30 -5.82
N ILE A 54 -1.70 -8.72 -6.33
CA ILE A 54 -1.13 -10.02 -6.00
C ILE A 54 -0.61 -10.02 -4.55
N LEU A 55 0.10 -8.98 -4.13
CA LEU A 55 0.56 -8.81 -2.75
C LEU A 55 -0.61 -8.75 -1.76
N ALA A 56 -1.70 -8.17 -2.22
CA ALA A 56 -2.98 -8.11 -1.53
C ALA A 56 -3.73 -9.44 -1.45
N ALA A 57 -3.23 -10.50 -2.10
CA ALA A 57 -3.95 -11.75 -2.29
C ALA A 57 -5.36 -11.56 -2.90
N LEU A 58 -5.53 -10.53 -3.76
CA LEU A 58 -6.75 -10.26 -4.55
C LEU A 58 -6.66 -10.86 -5.94
N ASP A 59 -5.44 -11.13 -6.43
CA ASP A 59 -5.17 -11.80 -7.69
C ASP A 59 -4.06 -12.83 -7.51
N LYS A 60 -4.01 -13.84 -8.38
CA LYS A 60 -2.97 -14.88 -8.36
C LYS A 60 -1.93 -14.62 -9.46
N PRO A 61 -0.63 -14.82 -9.19
CA PRO A 61 0.37 -14.74 -10.22
C PRO A 61 0.22 -15.89 -11.23
N THR A 62 0.76 -15.71 -12.43
CA THR A 62 0.89 -16.79 -13.42
C THR A 62 2.00 -17.76 -13.03
N SER A 63 3.10 -17.24 -12.46
CA SER A 63 4.19 -18.00 -11.86
C SER A 63 4.97 -17.11 -10.88
N GLY A 64 5.87 -17.71 -10.11
CA GLY A 64 6.60 -17.07 -9.04
C GLY A 64 5.89 -17.21 -7.70
N GLU A 65 6.46 -16.64 -6.66
CA GLU A 65 5.99 -16.81 -5.29
C GLU A 65 5.98 -15.50 -4.53
N VAL A 66 5.00 -15.35 -3.64
CA VAL A 66 4.95 -14.28 -2.63
C VAL A 66 4.82 -14.91 -1.26
N LYS A 67 5.72 -14.52 -0.35
CA LYS A 67 5.66 -14.93 1.06
C LYS A 67 5.50 -13.72 1.96
N LEU A 68 4.62 -13.82 2.94
CA LEU A 68 4.53 -12.89 4.08
C LEU A 68 4.85 -13.65 5.35
N ARG A 69 5.86 -13.21 6.10
CA ARG A 69 6.44 -13.94 7.25
C ARG A 69 6.70 -15.42 6.96
N GLY A 70 7.27 -15.71 5.79
CA GLY A 70 7.57 -17.07 5.35
C GLY A 70 6.37 -17.92 4.92
N LYS A 71 5.12 -17.39 5.07
CA LYS A 71 3.91 -18.08 4.61
C LYS A 71 3.62 -17.72 3.16
N SER A 72 3.56 -18.75 2.29
CA SER A 72 3.29 -18.55 0.85
C SER A 72 1.83 -18.16 0.63
N LEU A 73 1.62 -17.00 -0.02
CA LEU A 73 0.28 -16.52 -0.42
C LEU A 73 -0.26 -17.31 -1.61
N THR A 74 0.64 -17.85 -2.43
CA THR A 74 0.28 -18.59 -3.65
C THR A 74 -0.25 -19.99 -3.35
N GLU A 75 0.07 -20.53 -2.17
CA GLU A 75 -0.38 -21.86 -1.72
C GLU A 75 -1.67 -21.83 -0.91
N LEU A 76 -2.14 -20.63 -0.49
CA LEU A 76 -3.37 -20.49 0.26
C LEU A 76 -4.59 -20.88 -0.59
N LYS A 77 -5.53 -21.59 0.02
CA LYS A 77 -6.83 -21.88 -0.58
C LYS A 77 -7.69 -20.62 -0.62
N ASP A 78 -8.59 -20.51 -1.59
CA ASP A 78 -9.47 -19.34 -1.73
C ASP A 78 -10.30 -19.07 -0.46
N SER A 79 -10.68 -20.11 0.27
CA SER A 79 -11.38 -20.00 1.56
C SER A 79 -10.53 -19.38 2.69
N GLU A 80 -9.21 -19.45 2.59
CA GLU A 80 -8.26 -18.94 3.60
C GLU A 80 -7.83 -17.51 3.31
N LEU A 81 -7.85 -17.08 2.02
CA LEU A 81 -7.35 -15.78 1.57
C LEU A 81 -8.03 -14.60 2.28
N ALA A 82 -9.35 -14.66 2.49
CA ALA A 82 -10.10 -13.58 3.15
C ALA A 82 -9.71 -13.42 4.62
N GLY A 83 -9.52 -14.53 5.34
CA GLY A 83 -8.99 -14.54 6.70
C GLY A 83 -7.57 -14.00 6.77
N PHE A 84 -6.71 -14.49 5.88
CA PHE A 84 -5.32 -14.06 5.80
C PHE A 84 -5.20 -12.54 5.57
N ARG A 85 -5.93 -11.97 4.59
CA ARG A 85 -5.95 -10.52 4.34
C ARG A 85 -6.33 -9.74 5.57
N ARG A 86 -7.43 -10.12 6.22
CA ARG A 86 -7.96 -9.42 7.39
C ARG A 86 -7.02 -9.43 8.58
N GLU A 87 -6.26 -10.51 8.76
CA GLU A 87 -5.37 -10.71 9.91
C GLU A 87 -3.97 -10.13 9.71
N ASN A 88 -3.50 -10.07 8.47
CA ASN A 88 -2.09 -9.76 8.20
C ASN A 88 -1.88 -8.49 7.36
N LEU A 89 -2.91 -8.00 6.66
CA LEU A 89 -2.76 -6.89 5.73
C LEU A 89 -3.69 -5.73 6.09
N GLY A 90 -3.14 -4.52 6.06
CA GLY A 90 -3.89 -3.27 6.07
C GLY A 90 -3.91 -2.64 4.69
N PHE A 91 -5.04 -2.05 4.28
CA PHE A 91 -5.18 -1.42 2.97
C PHE A 91 -5.57 0.04 3.07
N VAL A 92 -4.83 0.89 2.35
CA VAL A 92 -5.12 2.31 2.16
C VAL A 92 -5.21 2.57 0.66
N PHE A 93 -6.40 2.94 0.18
CA PHE A 93 -6.68 3.19 -1.24
C PHE A 93 -6.74 4.68 -1.55
N GLN A 94 -6.54 5.03 -2.81
CA GLN A 94 -6.66 6.40 -3.32
C GLN A 94 -8.05 6.99 -3.06
N ASP A 95 -9.12 6.23 -3.32
CA ASP A 95 -10.51 6.68 -3.21
C ASP A 95 -11.13 6.41 -1.82
N PHE A 96 -10.28 6.26 -0.78
CA PHE A 96 -10.66 5.99 0.61
C PHE A 96 -11.39 4.67 0.83
N ASN A 97 -12.25 4.26 -0.08
CA ASN A 97 -13.11 3.07 -0.01
C ASN A 97 -13.89 2.95 1.32
N LEU A 98 -14.41 4.08 1.80
CA LEU A 98 -15.31 4.13 2.94
C LEU A 98 -16.75 3.88 2.46
N LEU A 99 -17.53 3.21 3.29
CA LEU A 99 -18.95 2.97 3.05
C LEU A 99 -19.75 4.18 3.53
N ASP A 100 -20.46 4.84 2.61
CA ASP A 100 -21.19 6.08 2.90
C ASP A 100 -22.37 5.88 3.87
N ASN A 101 -22.90 4.66 3.97
CA ASN A 101 -24.00 4.31 4.87
C ASN A 101 -23.55 4.05 6.30
N PHE A 102 -22.24 4.07 6.57
CA PHE A 102 -21.63 3.87 7.89
C PHE A 102 -20.91 5.14 8.32
N ASN A 103 -20.99 5.47 9.62
CA ASN A 103 -20.14 6.51 10.18
C ASN A 103 -18.66 6.08 10.17
N LEU A 104 -17.74 6.98 10.52
CA LEU A 104 -16.30 6.66 10.48
C LEU A 104 -15.92 5.54 11.46
N GLN A 105 -16.52 5.50 12.65
CA GLN A 105 -16.29 4.42 13.63
C GLN A 105 -16.65 3.06 13.05
N ASP A 106 -17.84 2.94 12.44
CA ASP A 106 -18.32 1.69 11.89
C ASP A 106 -17.49 1.24 10.69
N ASN A 107 -17.05 2.19 9.85
CA ASN A 107 -16.08 1.93 8.77
C ASN A 107 -14.77 1.36 9.30
N ILE A 108 -14.21 1.94 10.38
CA ILE A 108 -12.98 1.50 11.00
C ILE A 108 -13.16 0.11 11.64
N PHE A 109 -14.32 -0.16 12.24
CA PHE A 109 -14.61 -1.44 12.88
C PHE A 109 -14.82 -2.61 11.93
N LEU A 110 -15.13 -2.37 10.65
CA LEU A 110 -15.45 -3.43 9.69
C LEU A 110 -14.53 -4.66 9.74
N PRO A 111 -13.19 -4.53 9.69
CA PRO A 111 -12.33 -5.71 9.72
C PRO A 111 -12.42 -6.48 11.05
N LEU A 112 -12.64 -5.79 12.17
CA LEU A 112 -12.80 -6.44 13.48
C LEU A 112 -14.17 -7.12 13.61
N VAL A 113 -15.24 -6.51 13.08
CA VAL A 113 -16.58 -7.12 13.01
C VAL A 113 -16.54 -8.41 12.20
N LEU A 114 -15.89 -8.38 11.02
CA LEU A 114 -15.70 -9.56 10.19
C LEU A 114 -14.81 -10.64 10.83
N ALA A 115 -13.97 -10.25 11.80
CA ALA A 115 -13.19 -11.17 12.64
C ALA A 115 -13.96 -11.67 13.86
N GLY A 116 -15.23 -11.29 14.03
CA GLY A 116 -16.07 -11.70 15.17
C GLY A 116 -15.68 -11.09 16.52
N LYS A 117 -14.94 -9.96 16.51
CA LYS A 117 -14.51 -9.29 17.74
C LYS A 117 -15.67 -8.63 18.48
N LYS A 118 -15.61 -8.63 19.81
CA LYS A 118 -16.66 -8.02 20.64
C LYS A 118 -16.48 -6.50 20.72
N TYR A 119 -17.58 -5.76 20.83
CA TYR A 119 -17.58 -4.30 20.85
C TYR A 119 -16.64 -3.67 21.89
N PRO A 120 -16.53 -4.14 23.14
CA PRO A 120 -15.58 -3.58 24.10
C PRO A 120 -14.11 -3.68 23.64
N GLU A 121 -13.73 -4.82 23.04
CA GLU A 121 -12.39 -5.05 22.48
C GLU A 121 -12.12 -4.11 21.30
N MET A 122 -13.09 -3.97 20.39
CA MET A 122 -12.98 -3.06 19.25
C MET A 122 -12.79 -1.61 19.69
N ARG A 123 -13.57 -1.16 20.71
CA ARG A 123 -13.48 0.19 21.23
C ARG A 123 -12.16 0.47 21.95
N GLN A 124 -11.61 -0.52 22.66
CA GLN A 124 -10.31 -0.41 23.31
C GLN A 124 -9.18 -0.15 22.30
N LYS A 125 -9.23 -0.78 21.12
CA LYS A 125 -8.27 -0.53 20.03
C LYS A 125 -8.51 0.80 19.32
N LEU A 126 -9.77 1.18 19.11
CA LEU A 126 -10.12 2.37 18.34
C LEU A 126 -9.67 3.68 19.00
N LEU A 127 -9.91 3.84 20.31
CA LEU A 127 -9.72 5.14 20.97
C LEU A 127 -8.29 5.67 20.86
N PRO A 128 -7.23 4.90 21.23
CA PRO A 128 -5.86 5.38 21.07
C PRO A 128 -5.48 5.63 19.61
N LEU A 129 -5.97 4.79 18.69
CA LEU A 129 -5.72 4.93 17.27
C LEU A 129 -6.37 6.19 16.70
N ALA A 130 -7.65 6.43 16.99
CA ALA A 130 -8.37 7.61 16.52
C ALA A 130 -7.76 8.92 17.06
N LYS A 131 -7.31 8.92 18.33
CA LYS A 131 -6.59 10.04 18.93
C LYS A 131 -5.24 10.29 18.22
N GLY A 132 -4.45 9.25 17.99
CA GLY A 132 -3.17 9.35 17.28
C GLY A 132 -3.30 9.87 15.83
N LEU A 133 -4.44 9.57 15.19
CA LEU A 133 -4.76 10.00 13.84
C LEU A 133 -5.53 11.33 13.76
N GLY A 134 -5.90 11.93 14.92
CA GLY A 134 -6.63 13.21 14.99
C GLY A 134 -8.05 13.15 14.42
N ILE A 135 -8.75 12.02 14.61
CA ILE A 135 -10.13 11.80 14.12
C ILE A 135 -11.12 11.40 15.23
N GLU A 136 -10.72 11.50 16.51
CA GLU A 136 -11.55 11.08 17.65
C GLU A 136 -12.93 11.77 17.65
N ASP A 137 -12.95 13.09 17.45
CA ASP A 137 -14.18 13.88 17.42
C ASP A 137 -15.05 13.65 16.16
N LEU A 138 -14.49 12.94 15.17
CA LEU A 138 -15.15 12.70 13.89
C LEU A 138 -15.78 11.29 13.81
N LEU A 139 -15.57 10.43 14.78
CA LEU A 139 -15.96 9.02 14.73
C LEU A 139 -17.46 8.79 14.46
N ARG A 140 -18.32 9.71 14.89
CA ARG A 140 -19.78 9.63 14.67
C ARG A 140 -20.25 10.25 13.37
N LYS A 141 -19.38 10.96 12.64
CA LYS A 141 -19.68 11.56 11.34
C LYS A 141 -19.66 10.53 10.23
N TYR A 142 -20.43 10.79 9.20
CA TYR A 142 -20.44 10.01 7.97
C TYR A 142 -19.37 10.51 6.99
N PRO A 143 -18.94 9.68 6.02
CA PRO A 143 -17.91 10.08 5.05
C PRO A 143 -18.23 11.39 4.31
N TYR A 144 -19.48 11.65 3.97
CA TYR A 144 -19.91 12.88 3.28
C TYR A 144 -19.89 14.15 4.15
N GLU A 145 -19.70 14.01 5.48
CA GLU A 145 -19.64 15.14 6.42
C GLU A 145 -18.21 15.58 6.76
N VAL A 146 -17.21 14.93 6.19
CA VAL A 146 -15.79 15.17 6.51
C VAL A 146 -14.95 15.44 5.27
N SER A 147 -13.80 16.12 5.42
CA SER A 147 -12.89 16.43 4.31
C SER A 147 -12.21 15.19 3.75
N GLY A 148 -11.62 15.29 2.54
CA GLY A 148 -10.84 14.22 1.92
C GLY A 148 -9.71 13.71 2.81
N GLY A 149 -8.94 14.63 3.42
CA GLY A 149 -7.87 14.26 4.36
C GLY A 149 -8.38 13.54 5.60
N GLN A 150 -9.56 13.93 6.13
CA GLN A 150 -10.20 13.24 7.25
C GLN A 150 -10.71 11.85 6.85
N LYS A 151 -11.28 11.70 5.64
CA LYS A 151 -11.64 10.38 5.08
C LYS A 151 -10.42 9.47 4.99
N GLN A 152 -9.30 9.99 4.50
CA GLN A 152 -8.09 9.21 4.33
C GLN A 152 -7.50 8.79 5.69
N ARG A 153 -7.53 9.66 6.71
CA ARG A 153 -7.13 9.28 8.06
C ARG A 153 -8.02 8.17 8.65
N ALA A 154 -9.33 8.19 8.36
CA ALA A 154 -10.23 7.09 8.74
C ALA A 154 -9.93 5.79 7.97
N ALA A 155 -9.57 5.86 6.68
CA ALA A 155 -9.11 4.71 5.92
C ALA A 155 -7.79 4.14 6.47
N VAL A 156 -6.84 4.99 6.88
CA VAL A 156 -5.62 4.57 7.58
C VAL A 156 -5.96 3.92 8.92
N ALA A 157 -6.90 4.49 9.71
CA ALA A 157 -7.35 3.88 10.95
C ALA A 157 -7.93 2.47 10.71
N ARG A 158 -8.76 2.31 9.69
CA ARG A 158 -9.31 1.01 9.30
C ARG A 158 -8.23 0.01 8.91
N ALA A 159 -7.18 0.47 8.22
CA ALA A 159 -6.06 -0.38 7.85
C ALA A 159 -5.24 -0.84 9.07
N LEU A 160 -5.08 0.01 10.09
CA LEU A 160 -4.23 -0.25 11.25
C LEU A 160 -4.95 -0.94 12.42
N ILE A 161 -6.30 -0.90 12.49
CA ILE A 161 -7.06 -1.37 13.65
C ILE A 161 -6.87 -2.86 13.96
N THR A 162 -6.48 -3.65 12.94
CA THR A 162 -6.18 -5.08 13.07
C THR A 162 -4.73 -5.34 13.50
N GLU A 163 -3.90 -4.30 13.60
CA GLU A 163 -2.45 -4.42 13.86
C GLU A 163 -1.77 -5.31 12.80
N PRO A 164 -1.87 -4.93 11.51
CA PRO A 164 -1.42 -5.79 10.42
C PRO A 164 0.11 -5.89 10.37
N GLU A 165 0.61 -6.99 9.82
CA GLU A 165 2.04 -7.20 9.55
C GLU A 165 2.57 -6.24 8.46
N LEU A 166 1.72 -5.93 7.47
CA LEU A 166 2.08 -5.07 6.34
C LEU A 166 0.92 -4.16 5.97
N VAL A 167 1.18 -2.87 5.84
CA VAL A 167 0.26 -1.90 5.25
C VAL A 167 0.60 -1.72 3.77
N LEU A 168 -0.37 -1.97 2.90
CA LEU A 168 -0.32 -1.73 1.48
C LEU A 168 -1.08 -0.43 1.17
N ALA A 169 -0.40 0.55 0.59
CA ALA A 169 -1.00 1.85 0.24
C ALA A 169 -0.95 2.05 -1.29
N ASP A 170 -2.11 2.23 -1.92
CA ASP A 170 -2.24 2.47 -3.36
C ASP A 170 -2.56 3.94 -3.59
N GLU A 171 -1.59 4.71 -4.09
CA GLU A 171 -1.72 6.15 -4.38
C GLU A 171 -2.41 6.95 -3.26
N PRO A 172 -2.00 6.82 -1.98
CA PRO A 172 -2.79 7.28 -0.83
C PRO A 172 -3.02 8.80 -0.79
N THR A 173 -2.25 9.57 -1.56
CA THR A 173 -2.37 11.03 -1.66
C THR A 173 -3.08 11.50 -2.92
N GLY A 174 -3.43 10.59 -3.85
CA GLY A 174 -3.89 10.95 -5.20
C GLY A 174 -5.22 11.73 -5.26
N ALA A 175 -6.09 11.56 -4.26
CA ALA A 175 -7.38 12.27 -4.17
C ALA A 175 -7.35 13.48 -3.21
N LEU A 176 -6.18 13.89 -2.73
CA LEU A 176 -6.01 14.95 -1.72
C LEU A 176 -5.46 16.23 -2.33
N ASP A 177 -5.82 17.37 -1.75
CA ASP A 177 -5.10 18.61 -1.98
C ASP A 177 -3.68 18.56 -1.38
N SER A 178 -2.82 19.49 -1.79
CA SER A 178 -1.39 19.47 -1.41
C SER A 178 -1.17 19.51 0.10
N ARG A 179 -1.98 20.25 0.86
CA ARG A 179 -1.84 20.33 2.32
C ARG A 179 -2.26 19.04 3.00
N ALA A 180 -3.42 18.49 2.64
CA ALA A 180 -3.89 17.22 3.17
C ALA A 180 -2.96 16.06 2.80
N ALA A 181 -2.35 16.10 1.61
CA ALA A 181 -1.33 15.14 1.18
C ALA A 181 -0.08 15.20 2.07
N ASP A 182 0.42 16.41 2.39
CA ASP A 182 1.58 16.57 3.28
C ASP A 182 1.27 16.04 4.68
N GLU A 183 0.14 16.43 5.25
CA GLU A 183 -0.29 15.97 6.57
C GLU A 183 -0.45 14.44 6.62
N LEU A 184 -0.88 13.82 5.52
CA LEU A 184 -0.98 12.36 5.41
C LEU A 184 0.40 11.71 5.31
N LEU A 185 1.34 12.27 4.53
CA LEU A 185 2.70 11.75 4.41
C LEU A 185 3.44 11.83 5.75
N ASP A 186 3.31 12.93 6.47
CA ASP A 186 3.85 13.06 7.84
C ASP A 186 3.24 12.03 8.79
N LEU A 187 1.97 11.66 8.57
CA LEU A 187 1.31 10.60 9.33
C LEU A 187 1.91 9.23 8.99
N PHE A 188 2.16 8.92 7.73
CA PHE A 188 2.82 7.66 7.33
C PHE A 188 4.24 7.55 7.91
N GLU A 189 5.03 8.64 7.95
CA GLU A 189 6.34 8.64 8.60
C GLU A 189 6.22 8.29 10.09
N ARG A 190 5.30 8.91 10.83
CA ARG A 190 5.07 8.58 12.26
C ARG A 190 4.64 7.13 12.48
N ILE A 191 3.78 6.59 11.60
CA ILE A 191 3.34 5.19 11.65
C ILE A 191 4.54 4.26 11.40
N HIS A 192 5.38 4.58 10.42
CA HIS A 192 6.62 3.85 10.16
C HIS A 192 7.58 3.91 11.35
N GLU A 193 7.81 5.09 11.94
CA GLU A 193 8.66 5.28 13.11
C GLU A 193 8.19 4.49 14.34
N SER A 194 6.88 4.18 14.42
CA SER A 194 6.32 3.28 15.44
C SER A 194 6.57 1.79 15.16
N GLY A 195 7.26 1.45 14.07
CA GLY A 195 7.66 0.08 13.70
C GLY A 195 6.75 -0.59 12.67
N GLN A 196 5.74 0.10 12.13
CA GLN A 196 4.86 -0.48 11.11
C GLN A 196 5.58 -0.63 9.77
N THR A 197 5.51 -1.81 9.18
CA THR A 197 5.97 -2.04 7.80
C THR A 197 4.96 -1.49 6.81
N ILE A 198 5.43 -0.70 5.82
CA ILE A 198 4.59 -0.03 4.83
C ILE A 198 5.16 -0.27 3.43
N LEU A 199 4.32 -0.68 2.50
CA LEU A 199 4.63 -0.72 1.08
C LEU A 199 3.64 0.19 0.35
N MET A 200 4.14 1.31 -0.18
CA MET A 200 3.35 2.31 -0.91
C MET A 200 3.59 2.19 -2.40
N VAL A 201 2.52 2.15 -3.18
CA VAL A 201 2.58 2.33 -4.64
C VAL A 201 2.20 3.77 -4.94
N THR A 202 3.05 4.48 -5.69
CA THR A 202 2.77 5.88 -6.06
C THR A 202 3.53 6.32 -7.30
N HIS A 203 2.96 7.30 -8.01
CA HIS A 203 3.65 8.07 -9.06
C HIS A 203 4.16 9.43 -8.52
N SER A 204 3.81 9.80 -7.30
CA SER A 204 4.24 11.03 -6.67
C SER A 204 5.68 10.91 -6.14
N VAL A 205 6.60 11.69 -6.72
CA VAL A 205 7.99 11.80 -6.24
C VAL A 205 8.04 12.23 -4.78
N LYS A 206 7.16 13.17 -4.40
CA LYS A 206 7.05 13.68 -3.03
C LYS A 206 6.61 12.59 -2.05
N ALA A 207 5.64 11.75 -2.43
CA ALA A 207 5.23 10.64 -1.59
C ALA A 207 6.33 9.58 -1.47
N ALA A 208 6.97 9.22 -2.57
CA ALA A 208 8.06 8.25 -2.58
C ALA A 208 9.31 8.72 -1.82
N SER A 209 9.59 10.04 -1.78
CA SER A 209 10.75 10.58 -1.06
C SER A 209 10.67 10.43 0.46
N ARG A 210 9.47 10.14 1.00
CA ARG A 210 9.26 9.84 2.43
C ARG A 210 9.66 8.40 2.80
N ALA A 211 9.76 7.50 1.82
CA ALA A 211 10.12 6.11 2.05
C ALA A 211 11.62 5.93 2.34
N SER A 212 11.96 4.86 3.06
CA SER A 212 13.35 4.44 3.31
C SER A 212 14.02 3.90 2.05
N ARG A 213 13.21 3.33 1.14
CA ARG A 213 13.65 2.77 -0.14
C ARG A 213 12.60 2.97 -1.22
N VAL A 214 13.06 3.23 -2.43
CA VAL A 214 12.19 3.33 -3.63
C VAL A 214 12.62 2.30 -4.65
N LEU A 215 11.68 1.46 -5.07
CA LEU A 215 11.82 0.50 -6.16
C LEU A 215 11.18 1.07 -7.42
N PHE A 216 11.87 1.02 -8.53
CA PHE A 216 11.35 1.47 -9.82
C PHE A 216 10.96 0.27 -10.67
N ILE A 217 9.69 0.23 -11.08
CA ILE A 217 9.16 -0.81 -11.97
C ILE A 217 9.00 -0.23 -13.38
N LYS A 218 9.59 -0.93 -14.35
CA LYS A 218 9.45 -0.67 -15.77
C LYS A 218 9.25 -2.00 -16.50
N ASP A 219 8.30 -2.05 -17.45
CA ASP A 219 8.02 -3.23 -18.28
C ASP A 219 7.77 -4.53 -17.48
N GLY A 220 7.20 -4.38 -16.29
CA GLY A 220 6.89 -5.51 -15.39
C GLY A 220 8.09 -6.09 -14.65
N GLU A 221 9.18 -5.34 -14.50
CA GLU A 221 10.39 -5.73 -13.76
C GLU A 221 10.84 -4.63 -12.81
N VAL A 222 11.49 -5.00 -11.70
CA VAL A 222 12.22 -4.05 -10.84
C VAL A 222 13.57 -3.83 -11.47
N PHE A 223 13.77 -2.65 -12.06
CA PHE A 223 15.00 -2.38 -12.81
C PHE A 223 15.99 -1.50 -12.03
N HIS A 224 15.53 -0.75 -11.02
CA HIS A 224 16.39 0.11 -10.19
C HIS A 224 15.85 0.27 -8.79
N GLN A 225 16.73 0.57 -7.83
CA GLN A 225 16.39 0.83 -6.44
C GLN A 225 17.22 1.98 -5.88
N LEU A 226 16.58 2.85 -5.11
CA LEU A 226 17.24 3.92 -4.35
C LEU A 226 16.99 3.73 -2.85
N TYR A 227 18.04 3.85 -2.06
CA TYR A 227 17.95 3.83 -0.61
C TYR A 227 18.14 5.26 -0.06
N ARG A 228 17.27 5.66 0.85
CA ARG A 228 17.33 6.97 1.49
C ARG A 228 18.56 7.10 2.38
N GLY A 229 18.87 6.09 3.19
CA GLY A 229 20.00 6.11 4.12
C GLY A 229 19.91 7.31 5.06
N THR A 230 20.96 8.14 5.07
CA THR A 230 21.05 9.38 5.90
C THR A 230 20.52 10.63 5.17
N HIS A 231 20.00 10.49 3.95
CA HIS A 231 19.51 11.62 3.18
C HIS A 231 18.17 12.14 3.72
N THR A 232 17.97 13.44 3.59
CA THR A 232 16.68 14.10 3.85
C THR A 232 15.65 13.70 2.79
N SER A 233 14.38 13.96 3.06
CA SER A 233 13.31 13.75 2.06
C SER A 233 13.52 14.62 0.82
N ASP A 234 14.05 15.85 0.96
CA ASP A 234 14.33 16.74 -0.18
C ASP A 234 15.48 16.22 -1.06
N GLU A 235 16.55 15.72 -0.46
CA GLU A 235 17.64 15.08 -1.20
C GLU A 235 17.16 13.81 -1.90
N MET A 236 16.31 13.03 -1.24
CA MET A 236 15.71 11.85 -1.85
C MET A 236 14.75 12.22 -2.99
N PHE A 237 13.96 13.29 -2.83
CA PHE A 237 13.13 13.83 -3.90
C PHE A 237 13.95 14.15 -5.16
N GLN A 238 15.10 14.84 -5.00
CA GLN A 238 15.97 15.16 -6.11
C GLN A 238 16.52 13.90 -6.79
N LYS A 239 17.02 12.94 -6.02
CA LYS A 239 17.53 11.67 -6.55
C LYS A 239 16.49 10.89 -7.34
N ILE A 240 15.25 10.84 -6.85
CA ILE A 240 14.14 10.18 -7.54
C ILE A 240 13.84 10.92 -8.86
N SER A 241 13.79 12.26 -8.83
CA SER A 241 13.51 13.09 -10.00
C SER A 241 14.57 12.90 -11.08
N ASP A 242 15.84 12.90 -10.70
CA ASP A 242 16.97 12.67 -11.61
C ASP A 242 16.90 11.26 -12.23
N THR A 243 16.58 10.25 -11.41
CA THR A 243 16.41 8.86 -11.88
C THR A 243 15.28 8.76 -12.90
N LEU A 244 14.11 9.35 -12.62
CA LEU A 244 12.98 9.36 -13.55
C LEU A 244 13.33 10.06 -14.87
N THR A 245 14.10 11.16 -14.81
CA THR A 245 14.56 11.87 -16.01
C THR A 245 15.44 11.00 -16.89
N VAL A 246 16.40 10.29 -16.29
CA VAL A 246 17.27 9.36 -17.03
C VAL A 246 16.47 8.24 -17.68
N LEU A 247 15.43 7.75 -17.01
CA LEU A 247 14.59 6.66 -17.51
C LEU A 247 13.72 7.04 -18.69
N THR A 248 13.18 8.27 -18.67
CA THR A 248 12.38 8.80 -19.79
C THR A 248 13.25 9.17 -20.99
N THR A 249 14.46 9.71 -20.77
CA THR A 249 15.36 10.15 -21.86
C THR A 249 16.24 9.01 -22.42
N GLY A 250 16.53 7.99 -21.62
CA GLY A 250 17.35 6.83 -22.05
C GLY A 250 16.62 5.83 -22.94
N GLY A 251 15.28 5.88 -23.00
CA GLY A 251 14.46 5.03 -23.89
C GLY A 251 14.41 5.45 -25.35
N GLU A 252 14.91 6.65 -25.70
CA GLU A 252 14.91 7.17 -27.08
C GLU A 252 16.19 6.86 -27.89
N ARG A 253 17.12 6.07 -27.34
CA ARG A 253 18.37 5.69 -28.02
C ARG A 253 18.48 4.16 -28.14
N GLY A 254 17.61 3.59 -28.93
CA GLY A 254 17.68 2.18 -29.28
C GLY A 254 16.90 1.87 -30.56
#